data_be23b8d2cba0d17b6884b9b895e3b13f
#
_entry.id   be23b8d2cba0d17b6884b9b895e3b13f
#
_cell.length_a   1.000
_cell.length_b   1.000
_cell.length_c   1.000
_cell.angle_alpha   90.00
_cell.angle_beta   90.00
_cell.angle_gamma   90.00
#
_symmetry.space_group_name_H-M   'P 1'
#
loop_
_entity.id
_entity.type
_entity.pdbx_description
1 polymer ?
#
loop_
_entity_poly.entity_id
_entity_poly.type
_entity_poly.pdbx_seq_one_letter_code
_entity_poly.pdbx_strand_id
1 'polypeptide(L)'
;VEEAAAAVELRKSDRERISADVESVSAYAFDLQSEIPLRAWLFEVDADDSVLVAVVHHIAGDGWSLGPLARDLAVAYAARCEGVAPGWEPLPVQYADYTLWQRELLGDEDDSESVGASQVEFWRRELADIPDELPLPFDRSRPVVASYAGDVVELAFDVRVHRGVLGLARERGASVFMVMQAAVAALLSRLGAGEDIPIGSPVAGRLDEALDDLVGFFVNTLVLRTDVSGDPSFAELVERVRETDLRAFGAQDVPFERLVEVLNPVRSMGRHPLFQVALAFQNAPVSDLVMPGLEVEAGPGGTGAAKFDLSFNLAESFTGSGEPAGISGGIEFATDVFDRSTIERMAGWLTRLLEQVLADPQRPVSRARILEDTELDQVLKGWNDTHRATPGAVLPVLFEAQVARTPDAVAVVCDGVELSYREVNERANRLARLLIGQGAGPERFVAVAMPRSAELVIVLLAVLKSGAAYVPIDPDYPADRIAYILDDADPMAVITVGNSGVELPAGTSRILLDEPGTVARLAATGAENLTDAERLGSLGGDVPAYVIFTSGSTGRPKGVV
;
A
#
# COMPACT_ATOMS: atom_id res chain seq x y z
N VAL A 1 7.51 -27.77 46.99
CA VAL A 1 8.05 -27.42 45.68
C VAL A 1 9.52 -27.82 45.75
N GLU A 2 9.91 -28.95 45.13
CA GLU A 2 11.32 -29.27 44.90
C GLU A 2 11.95 -28.12 44.14
N GLU A 3 13.18 -27.71 44.52
CA GLU A 3 13.93 -26.64 43.87
C GLU A 3 14.10 -26.95 42.37
N ALA A 4 13.22 -26.42 41.56
CA ALA A 4 13.38 -26.45 40.10
C ALA A 4 14.46 -25.44 39.73
N ALA A 5 15.70 -25.92 39.58
CA ALA A 5 16.82 -25.09 39.13
C ALA A 5 16.74 -24.91 37.59
N ALA A 6 16.76 -23.67 37.14
CA ALA A 6 17.01 -23.40 35.72
C ALA A 6 18.43 -23.87 35.36
N ALA A 7 18.54 -24.86 34.48
CA ALA A 7 19.85 -25.35 34.04
C ALA A 7 20.47 -24.36 33.07
N VAL A 8 21.70 -23.93 33.32
CA VAL A 8 22.53 -23.22 32.33
C VAL A 8 23.31 -24.26 31.54
N GLU A 9 23.08 -24.31 30.23
CA GLU A 9 23.78 -25.20 29.33
C GLU A 9 25.04 -24.52 28.78
N LEU A 10 26.21 -25.14 29.01
CA LEU A 10 27.49 -24.64 28.48
C LEU A 10 27.70 -25.14 27.07
N ARG A 11 27.99 -24.25 26.14
CA ARG A 11 28.31 -24.55 24.73
C ARG A 11 29.58 -23.83 24.31
N LYS A 12 30.25 -24.34 23.30
CA LYS A 12 31.36 -23.66 22.62
C LYS A 12 30.88 -23.13 21.29
N SER A 13 31.27 -21.90 20.98
CA SER A 13 31.03 -21.26 19.71
C SER A 13 32.30 -20.51 19.24
N ASP A 14 32.19 -19.74 18.17
CA ASP A 14 33.22 -18.83 17.71
C ASP A 14 32.54 -17.55 17.15
N ARG A 15 33.36 -16.53 16.85
CA ARG A 15 32.86 -15.22 16.39
C ARG A 15 32.11 -15.27 15.07
N GLU A 16 32.32 -16.29 14.23
CA GLU A 16 31.62 -16.44 12.95
C GLU A 16 30.24 -17.10 13.15
N ARG A 17 30.11 -17.97 14.14
CA ARG A 17 28.93 -18.81 14.36
C ARG A 17 28.00 -18.31 15.46
N ILE A 18 28.50 -17.49 16.37
CA ILE A 18 27.75 -17.10 17.58
C ILE A 18 26.36 -16.50 17.26
N SER A 19 26.24 -15.70 16.23
CA SER A 19 24.94 -15.12 15.83
C SER A 19 23.92 -16.19 15.44
N ALA A 20 24.34 -17.20 14.65
CA ALA A 20 23.47 -18.31 14.26
C ALA A 20 23.14 -19.23 15.44
N ASP A 21 24.10 -19.44 16.35
CA ASP A 21 23.89 -20.24 17.55
C ASP A 21 22.88 -19.55 18.49
N VAL A 22 22.98 -18.23 18.66
CA VAL A 22 22.01 -17.42 19.43
C VAL A 22 20.62 -17.51 18.82
N GLU A 23 20.49 -17.30 17.50
CA GLU A 23 19.22 -17.41 16.78
C GLU A 23 18.59 -18.80 16.96
N SER A 24 19.40 -19.86 16.84
CA SER A 24 18.93 -21.25 17.04
C SER A 24 18.37 -21.52 18.42
N VAL A 25 18.97 -21.00 19.50
CA VAL A 25 18.48 -21.21 20.86
C VAL A 25 17.34 -20.24 21.21
N SER A 26 17.29 -19.07 20.59
CA SER A 26 16.18 -18.11 20.78
C SER A 26 14.85 -18.63 20.24
N ALA A 27 14.89 -19.55 19.28
CA ALA A 27 13.70 -20.23 18.74
C ALA A 27 13.26 -21.47 19.55
N TYR A 28 13.78 -21.66 20.80
CA TYR A 28 13.45 -22.81 21.62
C TYR A 28 11.95 -22.88 21.96
N ALA A 29 11.32 -24.02 21.68
CA ALA A 29 9.92 -24.28 21.99
C ALA A 29 9.79 -24.98 23.34
N PHE A 30 9.16 -24.32 24.34
CA PHE A 30 8.96 -24.87 25.67
C PHE A 30 7.82 -25.89 25.71
N ASP A 31 8.03 -27.00 26.44
CA ASP A 31 6.96 -27.85 26.91
C ASP A 31 6.48 -27.36 28.28
N LEU A 32 5.47 -26.50 28.30
CA LEU A 32 4.94 -25.88 29.52
C LEU A 32 4.29 -26.88 30.50
N GLN A 33 4.12 -28.16 30.11
CA GLN A 33 3.60 -29.20 31.01
C GLN A 33 4.69 -29.83 31.87
N SER A 34 5.93 -29.85 31.38
CA SER A 34 7.02 -30.62 31.97
C SER A 34 8.24 -29.82 32.37
N GLU A 35 8.40 -28.58 31.88
CA GLU A 35 9.58 -27.76 32.13
C GLU A 35 9.24 -26.36 32.67
N ILE A 36 10.19 -25.75 33.37
CA ILE A 36 10.07 -24.34 33.76
C ILE A 36 10.23 -23.45 32.54
N PRO A 37 9.46 -22.33 32.44
CA PRO A 37 9.44 -21.47 31.25
C PRO A 37 10.65 -20.52 31.17
N LEU A 38 11.82 -20.99 31.59
CA LEU A 38 13.11 -20.27 31.54
C LEU A 38 14.23 -21.24 31.18
N ARG A 39 15.03 -20.93 30.16
CA ARG A 39 16.26 -21.63 29.82
C ARG A 39 17.40 -20.66 29.60
N ALA A 40 18.62 -21.08 29.88
CA ALA A 40 19.80 -20.28 29.64
C ALA A 40 20.92 -21.11 29.00
N TRP A 41 21.65 -20.48 28.09
CA TRP A 41 22.85 -21.02 27.45
C TRP A 41 24.00 -20.06 27.66
N LEU A 42 25.16 -20.57 28.03
CA LEU A 42 26.41 -19.81 28.07
C LEU A 42 27.33 -20.32 26.97
N PHE A 43 27.56 -19.49 25.96
CA PHE A 43 28.47 -19.79 24.85
C PHE A 43 29.85 -19.23 25.19
N GLU A 44 30.86 -20.11 25.24
CA GLU A 44 32.28 -19.73 25.29
C GLU A 44 32.73 -19.42 23.84
N VAL A 45 32.99 -18.15 23.51
CA VAL A 45 33.40 -17.71 22.20
C VAL A 45 34.90 -17.70 22.05
N ASP A 46 35.60 -17.16 23.05
CA ASP A 46 37.05 -17.26 23.21
C ASP A 46 37.44 -17.22 24.72
N ALA A 47 38.72 -17.00 25.02
CA ALA A 47 39.21 -17.07 26.40
C ALA A 47 38.64 -16.00 27.34
N ASP A 48 38.28 -14.85 26.78
CA ASP A 48 37.83 -13.65 27.54
C ASP A 48 36.42 -13.17 27.10
N ASP A 49 35.80 -13.87 26.13
CA ASP A 49 34.51 -13.46 25.55
C ASP A 49 33.50 -14.61 25.64
N SER A 50 32.35 -14.32 26.21
CA SER A 50 31.25 -15.27 26.40
C SER A 50 29.91 -14.62 26.16
N VAL A 51 28.95 -15.36 25.62
CA VAL A 51 27.58 -14.87 25.36
C VAL A 51 26.60 -15.69 26.20
N LEU A 52 25.91 -15.01 27.14
CA LEU A 52 24.80 -15.59 27.90
C LEU A 52 23.48 -15.30 27.17
N VAL A 53 22.78 -16.37 26.81
CA VAL A 53 21.43 -16.27 26.21
C VAL A 53 20.42 -16.82 27.24
N ALA A 54 19.50 -15.96 27.68
CA ALA A 54 18.37 -16.36 28.52
C ALA A 54 17.07 -16.28 27.70
N VAL A 55 16.37 -17.39 27.57
CA VAL A 55 15.09 -17.46 26.85
C VAL A 55 13.99 -17.70 27.88
N VAL A 56 13.02 -16.78 27.91
CA VAL A 56 11.87 -16.84 28.83
C VAL A 56 10.62 -17.00 27.96
N HIS A 57 9.79 -18.01 28.25
CA HIS A 57 8.49 -18.08 27.61
C HIS A 57 7.62 -16.92 28.06
N HIS A 58 6.91 -16.29 27.16
CA HIS A 58 6.15 -15.06 27.45
C HIS A 58 5.10 -15.19 28.54
N ILE A 59 4.63 -16.45 28.86
CA ILE A 59 3.72 -16.72 29.97
C ILE A 59 4.35 -16.43 31.34
N ALA A 60 5.70 -16.40 31.44
CA ALA A 60 6.44 -16.20 32.67
C ALA A 60 7.12 -14.83 32.80
N GLY A 61 7.09 -14.01 31.73
CA GLY A 61 7.72 -12.70 31.75
C GLY A 61 7.37 -11.85 30.55
N ASP A 62 7.42 -10.56 30.72
CA ASP A 62 7.24 -9.54 29.70
C ASP A 62 8.48 -8.65 29.59
N GLY A 63 8.43 -7.60 28.75
CA GLY A 63 9.55 -6.67 28.57
C GLY A 63 9.97 -5.95 29.85
N TRP A 64 9.03 -5.62 30.74
CA TRP A 64 9.32 -5.00 32.03
C TRP A 64 9.96 -5.98 33.04
N SER A 65 9.70 -7.25 32.89
CA SER A 65 10.31 -8.32 33.73
C SER A 65 11.81 -8.43 33.49
N LEU A 66 12.34 -7.99 32.36
CA LEU A 66 13.77 -8.11 32.04
C LEU A 66 14.65 -7.25 32.96
N GLY A 67 14.18 -6.08 33.39
CA GLY A 67 14.90 -5.20 34.32
C GLY A 67 15.14 -5.86 35.69
N PRO A 68 14.09 -6.27 36.40
CA PRO A 68 14.22 -7.03 37.64
C PRO A 68 15.06 -8.30 37.50
N LEU A 69 14.86 -9.08 36.43
CA LEU A 69 15.62 -10.31 36.18
C LEU A 69 17.12 -10.03 36.01
N ALA A 70 17.48 -9.01 35.24
CA ALA A 70 18.87 -8.60 35.01
C ALA A 70 19.53 -8.10 36.31
N ARG A 71 18.81 -7.26 37.08
CA ARG A 71 19.26 -6.78 38.38
C ARG A 71 19.52 -7.95 39.36
N ASP A 72 18.59 -8.89 39.46
CA ASP A 72 18.71 -10.02 40.38
C ASP A 72 19.86 -10.96 39.96
N LEU A 73 20.08 -11.11 38.64
CA LEU A 73 21.24 -11.83 38.10
C LEU A 73 22.56 -11.15 38.51
N ALA A 74 22.66 -9.82 38.38
CA ALA A 74 23.84 -9.06 38.75
C ALA A 74 24.15 -9.18 40.25
N VAL A 75 23.12 -9.05 41.10
CA VAL A 75 23.25 -9.22 42.55
C VAL A 75 23.75 -10.64 42.90
N ALA A 76 23.18 -11.65 42.27
CA ALA A 76 23.59 -13.04 42.47
C ALA A 76 25.03 -13.30 42.03
N TYR A 77 25.41 -12.77 40.85
CA TYR A 77 26.77 -12.90 40.33
C TYR A 77 27.80 -12.26 41.27
N ALA A 78 27.57 -11.00 41.66
CA ALA A 78 28.46 -10.29 42.58
C ALA A 78 28.65 -11.06 43.91
N ALA A 79 27.55 -11.49 44.52
CA ALA A 79 27.60 -12.26 45.78
C ALA A 79 28.38 -13.59 45.63
N ARG A 80 28.21 -14.29 44.49
CA ARG A 80 28.92 -15.52 44.20
C ARG A 80 30.42 -15.33 43.96
N CYS A 81 30.84 -14.21 43.37
CA CYS A 81 32.24 -13.83 43.26
C CYS A 81 32.90 -13.65 44.63
N GLU A 82 32.14 -13.20 45.62
CA GLU A 82 32.59 -13.09 47.03
C GLU A 82 32.41 -14.38 47.84
N GLY A 83 31.84 -15.44 47.25
CA GLY A 83 31.61 -16.73 47.88
C GLY A 83 30.43 -16.76 48.88
N VAL A 84 29.55 -15.75 48.83
CA VAL A 84 28.37 -15.64 49.71
C VAL A 84 27.08 -15.91 48.95
N ALA A 85 25.98 -16.10 49.66
CA ALA A 85 24.64 -16.20 49.09
C ALA A 85 24.13 -14.78 48.71
N PRO A 86 23.36 -14.64 47.62
CA PRO A 86 22.75 -13.35 47.27
C PRO A 86 21.77 -12.90 48.36
N GLY A 87 21.80 -11.61 48.70
CA GLY A 87 20.93 -11.00 49.69
C GLY A 87 19.81 -10.19 48.98
N TRP A 88 18.84 -10.90 48.43
CA TRP A 88 17.66 -10.23 47.85
C TRP A 88 16.68 -9.79 48.96
N GLU A 89 16.11 -8.63 48.81
CA GLU A 89 14.97 -8.19 49.61
C GLU A 89 13.73 -9.03 49.25
N PRO A 90 12.89 -9.38 50.25
CA PRO A 90 11.64 -10.10 49.99
C PRO A 90 10.71 -9.26 49.08
N LEU A 91 10.13 -9.89 48.09
CA LEU A 91 9.11 -9.24 47.26
C LEU A 91 7.87 -8.90 48.09
N PRO A 92 7.27 -7.71 47.91
CA PRO A 92 6.09 -7.28 48.68
C PRO A 92 4.87 -8.16 48.42
N VAL A 93 4.76 -8.66 47.20
CA VAL A 93 3.67 -9.55 46.74
C VAL A 93 4.24 -10.59 45.77
N GLN A 94 3.47 -11.66 45.50
CA GLN A 94 3.79 -12.67 44.50
C GLN A 94 2.84 -12.54 43.28
N TYR A 95 3.21 -13.12 42.14
CA TYR A 95 2.36 -13.12 40.95
C TYR A 95 0.98 -13.75 41.20
N ALA A 96 0.90 -14.74 42.08
CA ALA A 96 -0.37 -15.34 42.49
C ALA A 96 -1.29 -14.34 43.23
N ASP A 97 -0.71 -13.48 44.09
CA ASP A 97 -1.47 -12.42 44.78
C ASP A 97 -2.03 -11.41 43.79
N TYR A 98 -1.24 -11.00 42.79
CA TYR A 98 -1.70 -10.17 41.68
C TYR A 98 -2.88 -10.82 40.94
N THR A 99 -2.79 -12.10 40.61
CA THR A 99 -3.85 -12.82 39.90
C THR A 99 -5.16 -12.83 40.69
N LEU A 100 -5.11 -13.03 42.01
CA LEU A 100 -6.30 -12.99 42.86
C LEU A 100 -6.88 -11.58 42.95
N TRP A 101 -6.01 -10.59 43.16
CA TRP A 101 -6.41 -9.18 43.20
C TRP A 101 -7.06 -8.73 41.88
N GLN A 102 -6.47 -9.06 40.72
CA GLN A 102 -7.02 -8.69 39.40
C GLN A 102 -8.41 -9.30 39.18
N ARG A 103 -8.61 -10.57 39.60
CA ARG A 103 -9.94 -11.21 39.52
C ARG A 103 -10.97 -10.52 40.40
N GLU A 104 -10.58 -10.09 41.60
CA GLU A 104 -11.45 -9.36 42.52
C GLU A 104 -11.78 -7.97 41.96
N LEU A 105 -10.79 -7.28 41.38
CA LEU A 105 -10.97 -5.96 40.71
C LEU A 105 -11.94 -6.04 39.54
N LEU A 106 -11.79 -7.00 38.64
CA LEU A 106 -12.67 -7.16 37.49
C LEU A 106 -14.09 -7.56 37.88
N GLY A 107 -14.23 -8.34 38.96
CA GLY A 107 -15.51 -8.84 39.44
C GLY A 107 -16.14 -9.89 38.54
N ASP A 108 -17.46 -10.13 38.72
CA ASP A 108 -18.23 -11.07 37.92
C ASP A 108 -18.73 -10.37 36.66
N GLU A 109 -18.49 -10.98 35.50
CA GLU A 109 -18.93 -10.41 34.21
C GLU A 109 -20.47 -10.44 34.04
N ASP A 110 -21.17 -11.32 34.73
CA ASP A 110 -22.64 -11.36 34.76
C ASP A 110 -23.25 -10.23 35.62
N ASP A 111 -22.44 -9.57 36.44
CA ASP A 111 -22.81 -8.36 37.19
C ASP A 111 -22.53 -7.11 36.34
N SER A 112 -23.57 -6.46 35.87
CA SER A 112 -23.47 -5.23 35.06
C SER A 112 -22.79 -4.05 35.76
N GLU A 113 -22.69 -4.07 37.08
CA GLU A 113 -22.01 -3.04 37.88
C GLU A 113 -20.51 -3.34 38.08
N SER A 114 -20.03 -4.51 37.64
CA SER A 114 -18.62 -4.87 37.74
C SER A 114 -17.75 -4.06 36.80
N VAL A 115 -16.46 -3.89 37.16
CA VAL A 115 -15.46 -3.23 36.32
C VAL A 115 -15.30 -4.00 35.00
N GLY A 116 -15.23 -5.33 35.06
CA GLY A 116 -15.08 -6.19 33.88
C GLY A 116 -16.24 -6.02 32.89
N ALA A 117 -17.50 -6.08 33.35
CA ALA A 117 -18.67 -5.90 32.50
C ALA A 117 -18.70 -4.50 31.86
N SER A 118 -18.39 -3.45 32.62
CA SER A 118 -18.35 -2.07 32.13
C SER A 118 -17.28 -1.88 31.05
N GLN A 119 -16.06 -2.42 31.22
CA GLN A 119 -14.97 -2.32 30.26
C GLN A 119 -15.27 -3.16 29.00
N VAL A 120 -15.85 -4.36 29.13
CA VAL A 120 -16.29 -5.17 28.01
C VAL A 120 -17.31 -4.43 27.15
N GLU A 121 -18.28 -3.75 27.79
CA GLU A 121 -19.29 -2.96 27.07
C GLU A 121 -18.70 -1.72 26.39
N PHE A 122 -17.68 -1.08 27.01
CA PHE A 122 -16.89 -0.03 26.37
C PHE A 122 -16.23 -0.55 25.08
N TRP A 123 -15.53 -1.67 25.14
CA TRP A 123 -14.84 -2.24 23.98
C TRP A 123 -15.80 -2.70 22.88
N ARG A 124 -16.98 -3.24 23.22
CA ARG A 124 -18.02 -3.58 22.22
C ARG A 124 -18.43 -2.38 21.39
N ARG A 125 -18.55 -1.20 22.02
CA ARG A 125 -18.92 0.03 21.33
C ARG A 125 -17.76 0.64 20.55
N GLU A 126 -16.58 0.68 21.13
CA GLU A 126 -15.39 1.27 20.53
C GLU A 126 -14.92 0.49 19.29
N LEU A 127 -15.05 -0.83 19.33
CA LEU A 127 -14.63 -1.73 18.25
C LEU A 127 -15.80 -2.21 17.37
N ALA A 128 -16.99 -1.59 17.49
CA ALA A 128 -18.10 -1.88 16.59
C ALA A 128 -17.69 -1.54 15.14
N ASP A 129 -18.05 -2.42 14.21
CA ASP A 129 -17.75 -2.26 12.76
C ASP A 129 -16.27 -2.01 12.42
N ILE A 130 -15.36 -2.48 13.28
CA ILE A 130 -13.91 -2.42 13.00
C ILE A 130 -13.58 -3.20 11.70
N PRO A 131 -12.68 -2.70 10.83
CA PRO A 131 -12.28 -3.42 9.64
C PRO A 131 -11.71 -4.80 9.96
N ASP A 132 -12.19 -5.84 9.29
CA ASP A 132 -11.68 -7.21 9.44
C ASP A 132 -10.20 -7.33 9.03
N GLU A 133 -9.80 -6.54 8.04
CA GLU A 133 -8.45 -6.47 7.50
C GLU A 133 -8.16 -5.08 6.95
N LEU A 134 -6.97 -4.56 7.24
CA LEU A 134 -6.49 -3.33 6.61
C LEU A 134 -5.95 -3.65 5.21
N PRO A 135 -6.35 -2.91 4.16
CA PRO A 135 -5.79 -3.04 2.81
C PRO A 135 -4.40 -2.39 2.76
N LEU A 136 -3.41 -3.04 3.38
CA LEU A 136 -2.01 -2.61 3.35
C LEU A 136 -1.40 -2.81 1.94
N PRO A 137 -0.33 -2.10 1.58
CA PRO A 137 0.31 -2.21 0.28
C PRO A 137 1.16 -3.49 0.16
N PHE A 138 0.52 -4.64 0.21
CA PHE A 138 1.16 -5.95 0.15
C PHE A 138 1.87 -6.18 -1.19
N ASP A 139 3.06 -6.76 -1.14
CA ASP A 139 3.82 -7.16 -2.34
C ASP A 139 3.31 -8.49 -2.92
N ARG A 140 2.62 -9.29 -2.10
CA ARG A 140 2.03 -10.58 -2.51
C ARG A 140 0.77 -10.92 -1.73
N SER A 141 -0.02 -11.83 -2.29
CA SER A 141 -1.26 -12.29 -1.65
C SER A 141 -0.97 -12.99 -0.32
N ARG A 142 -1.78 -12.71 0.69
CA ARG A 142 -1.71 -13.34 2.01
C ARG A 142 -1.92 -14.86 1.91
N PRO A 143 -1.09 -15.69 2.57
CA PRO A 143 -1.30 -17.13 2.63
C PRO A 143 -2.51 -17.47 3.52
N VAL A 144 -3.08 -18.66 3.30
CA VAL A 144 -4.20 -19.18 4.12
C VAL A 144 -3.78 -19.40 5.57
N VAL A 145 -2.52 -19.79 5.78
CA VAL A 145 -1.90 -20.01 7.09
C VAL A 145 -0.61 -19.20 7.14
N ALA A 146 -0.46 -18.33 8.14
CA ALA A 146 0.75 -17.55 8.34
C ALA A 146 1.94 -18.46 8.66
N SER A 147 3.09 -18.18 8.06
CA SER A 147 4.35 -18.87 8.42
C SER A 147 4.98 -18.33 9.70
N TYR A 148 4.59 -17.12 10.09
CA TYR A 148 5.20 -16.28 11.12
C TYR A 148 6.67 -15.93 10.86
N ALA A 149 7.20 -16.19 9.66
CA ALA A 149 8.52 -15.74 9.29
C ALA A 149 8.55 -14.21 9.19
N GLY A 150 9.51 -13.60 9.84
CA GLY A 150 9.67 -12.15 9.92
C GLY A 150 11.08 -11.69 9.60
N ASP A 151 11.18 -10.40 9.32
CA ASP A 151 12.45 -9.67 9.20
C ASP A 151 12.26 -8.27 9.80
N VAL A 152 13.34 -7.53 10.02
CA VAL A 152 13.31 -6.22 10.65
C VAL A 152 14.08 -5.21 9.80
N VAL A 153 13.47 -4.06 9.56
CA VAL A 153 14.13 -2.88 8.99
C VAL A 153 14.35 -1.86 10.09
N GLU A 154 15.59 -1.40 10.25
CA GLU A 154 15.92 -0.36 11.22
C GLU A 154 15.20 0.96 10.89
N LEU A 155 14.75 1.63 11.94
CA LEU A 155 14.10 2.93 11.87
C LEU A 155 14.73 3.86 12.91
N ALA A 156 15.22 5.02 12.44
CA ALA A 156 15.81 6.01 13.34
C ALA A 156 15.38 7.42 12.93
N PHE A 157 15.03 8.21 13.92
CA PHE A 157 14.71 9.63 13.78
C PHE A 157 15.76 10.45 14.54
N ASP A 158 16.25 11.51 13.91
CA ASP A 158 17.27 12.36 14.49
C ASP A 158 16.75 13.19 15.67
N VAL A 159 17.67 13.87 16.34
CA VAL A 159 17.37 14.74 17.49
C VAL A 159 16.41 15.88 17.15
N ARG A 160 16.36 16.33 15.90
CA ARG A 160 15.46 17.41 15.45
C ARG A 160 14.02 16.90 15.41
N VAL A 161 13.80 15.73 14.84
CA VAL A 161 12.48 15.07 14.81
C VAL A 161 12.04 14.76 16.25
N HIS A 162 12.91 14.20 17.08
CA HIS A 162 12.59 13.89 18.48
C HIS A 162 12.15 15.14 19.26
N ARG A 163 12.87 16.25 19.14
CA ARG A 163 12.46 17.53 19.75
C ARG A 163 11.13 18.05 19.20
N GLY A 164 10.88 17.89 17.91
CA GLY A 164 9.62 18.27 17.27
C GLY A 164 8.44 17.47 17.81
N VAL A 165 8.59 16.14 17.93
CA VAL A 165 7.59 15.23 18.51
C VAL A 165 7.30 15.60 19.96
N LEU A 166 8.32 15.80 20.80
CA LEU A 166 8.17 16.25 22.18
C LEU A 166 7.49 17.61 22.30
N GLY A 167 7.84 18.55 21.40
CA GLY A 167 7.24 19.88 21.36
C GLY A 167 5.74 19.80 21.06
N LEU A 168 5.34 19.07 20.03
CA LEU A 168 3.94 18.88 19.65
C LEU A 168 3.17 18.11 20.73
N ALA A 169 3.75 17.07 21.30
CA ALA A 169 3.16 16.31 22.39
C ALA A 169 2.80 17.22 23.57
N ARG A 170 3.75 18.06 24.02
CA ARG A 170 3.51 19.04 25.11
C ARG A 170 2.45 20.08 24.72
N GLU A 171 2.50 20.61 23.51
CA GLU A 171 1.54 21.62 23.03
C GLU A 171 0.10 21.08 23.03
N ARG A 172 -0.08 19.81 22.68
CA ARG A 172 -1.40 19.15 22.57
C ARG A 172 -1.80 18.35 23.82
N GLY A 173 -0.97 18.35 24.85
CA GLY A 173 -1.20 17.54 26.06
C GLY A 173 -1.27 16.04 25.77
N ALA A 174 -0.55 15.60 24.74
CA ALA A 174 -0.42 14.22 24.31
C ALA A 174 0.93 13.62 24.77
N SER A 175 1.08 12.30 24.64
CA SER A 175 2.36 11.62 24.81
C SER A 175 3.13 11.53 23.48
N VAL A 176 4.44 11.24 23.55
CA VAL A 176 5.25 10.91 22.37
C VAL A 176 4.66 9.72 21.61
N PHE A 177 4.21 8.70 22.34
CA PHE A 177 3.51 7.54 21.78
C PHE A 177 2.31 7.96 20.92
N MET A 178 1.43 8.84 21.41
CA MET A 178 0.24 9.31 20.70
C MET A 178 0.60 10.07 19.41
N VAL A 179 1.67 10.86 19.43
CA VAL A 179 2.16 11.56 18.23
C VAL A 179 2.69 10.56 17.20
N MET A 180 3.43 9.53 17.64
CA MET A 180 3.94 8.49 16.75
C MET A 180 2.82 7.61 16.21
N GLN A 181 1.81 7.28 17.02
CA GLN A 181 0.59 6.58 16.57
C GLN A 181 -0.14 7.37 15.48
N ALA A 182 -0.34 8.67 15.68
CA ALA A 182 -0.93 9.54 14.67
C ALA A 182 -0.12 9.54 13.37
N ALA A 183 1.21 9.55 13.44
CA ALA A 183 2.08 9.50 12.27
C ALA A 183 2.00 8.15 11.53
N VAL A 184 1.99 7.03 12.24
CA VAL A 184 1.82 5.69 11.66
C VAL A 184 0.44 5.58 11.01
N ALA A 185 -0.63 5.98 11.68
CA ALA A 185 -1.99 5.94 11.14
C ALA A 185 -2.12 6.84 9.89
N ALA A 186 -1.56 8.05 9.92
CA ALA A 186 -1.51 8.95 8.77
C ALA A 186 -0.76 8.34 7.59
N LEU A 187 0.39 7.71 7.82
CA LEU A 187 1.15 7.00 6.78
C LEU A 187 0.31 5.87 6.16
N LEU A 188 -0.24 4.99 6.99
CA LEU A 188 -1.02 3.85 6.52
C LEU A 188 -2.23 4.29 5.70
N SER A 189 -2.96 5.31 6.16
CA SER A 189 -4.06 5.91 5.40
C SER A 189 -3.59 6.45 4.04
N ARG A 190 -2.45 7.14 3.97
CA ARG A 190 -1.83 7.63 2.73
C ARG A 190 -1.39 6.51 1.79
N LEU A 191 -1.11 5.34 2.31
CA LEU A 191 -0.76 4.13 1.55
C LEU A 191 -1.99 3.30 1.13
N GLY A 192 -3.19 3.78 1.44
CA GLY A 192 -4.44 3.15 0.99
C GLY A 192 -5.11 2.23 2.01
N ALA A 193 -4.64 2.21 3.27
CA ALA A 193 -5.26 1.39 4.32
C ALA A 193 -6.64 1.89 4.78
N GLY A 194 -7.18 2.96 4.17
CA GLY A 194 -8.46 3.55 4.55
C GLY A 194 -8.30 4.69 5.55
N GLU A 195 -9.41 5.06 6.18
CA GLU A 195 -9.47 6.19 7.11
C GLU A 195 -9.64 5.72 8.58
N ASP A 196 -9.94 4.47 8.80
CA ASP A 196 -10.15 3.82 10.10
C ASP A 196 -9.03 2.81 10.35
N ILE A 197 -8.08 3.19 11.18
CA ILE A 197 -6.81 2.48 11.35
C ILE A 197 -6.71 1.89 12.77
N PRO A 198 -7.06 0.62 12.98
CA PRO A 198 -6.82 -0.08 14.23
C PRO A 198 -5.34 -0.47 14.37
N ILE A 199 -4.74 -0.04 15.48
CA ILE A 199 -3.35 -0.33 15.84
C ILE A 199 -3.35 -1.06 17.19
N GLY A 200 -2.74 -2.24 17.24
CA GLY A 200 -2.50 -2.95 18.49
C GLY A 200 -1.35 -2.31 19.27
N SER A 201 -1.51 -2.09 20.55
CA SER A 201 -0.43 -1.57 21.39
C SER A 201 -0.35 -2.31 22.73
N PRO A 202 0.85 -2.76 23.13
CA PRO A 202 1.05 -3.32 24.46
C PRO A 202 1.01 -2.24 25.53
N VAL A 203 0.40 -2.54 26.67
CA VAL A 203 0.43 -1.74 27.89
C VAL A 203 1.02 -2.55 29.03
N ALA A 204 1.78 -1.91 29.92
CA ALA A 204 2.58 -2.58 30.95
C ALA A 204 1.76 -3.43 31.94
N GLY A 205 0.51 -3.04 32.21
CA GLY A 205 -0.35 -3.75 33.17
C GLY A 205 0.11 -3.69 34.64
N ARG A 206 1.13 -2.86 34.93
CA ARG A 206 1.69 -2.67 36.30
C ARG A 206 1.18 -1.34 36.85
N LEU A 207 0.02 -1.37 37.50
CA LEU A 207 -0.66 -0.17 38.00
C LEU A 207 -0.32 0.14 39.46
N ASP A 208 0.49 -0.69 40.12
CA ASP A 208 0.91 -0.53 41.50
C ASP A 208 2.41 -0.76 41.60
N GLU A 209 3.13 0.08 42.37
CA GLU A 209 4.58 0.01 42.58
C GLU A 209 5.02 -1.34 43.18
N ALA A 210 4.13 -2.04 43.91
CA ALA A 210 4.41 -3.38 44.44
C ALA A 210 4.64 -4.44 43.35
N LEU A 211 4.23 -4.16 42.09
CA LEU A 211 4.39 -5.05 40.95
C LEU A 211 5.69 -4.82 40.18
N ASP A 212 6.40 -3.69 40.41
CA ASP A 212 7.53 -3.27 39.58
C ASP A 212 8.69 -4.26 39.62
N ASP A 213 8.93 -4.87 40.76
CA ASP A 213 10.02 -5.82 40.97
C ASP A 213 9.66 -7.28 40.66
N LEU A 214 8.43 -7.54 40.23
CA LEU A 214 8.00 -8.90 39.87
C LEU A 214 8.44 -9.29 38.48
N VAL A 215 8.84 -10.56 38.33
CA VAL A 215 8.96 -11.23 37.03
C VAL A 215 7.65 -11.97 36.77
N GLY A 216 6.94 -11.61 35.69
CA GLY A 216 5.64 -12.18 35.36
C GLY A 216 5.06 -11.61 34.07
N PHE A 217 3.94 -12.16 33.64
CA PHE A 217 3.21 -11.70 32.44
C PHE A 217 2.09 -10.74 32.86
N PHE A 218 2.38 -9.44 32.81
CA PHE A 218 1.44 -8.37 33.18
C PHE A 218 0.91 -7.63 31.97
N VAL A 219 1.66 -7.68 30.84
CA VAL A 219 1.34 -6.93 29.63
C VAL A 219 -0.05 -7.30 29.11
N ASN A 220 -0.84 -6.30 28.78
CA ASN A 220 -2.07 -6.46 28.02
C ASN A 220 -1.93 -5.78 26.64
N THR A 221 -2.82 -6.08 25.72
CA THR A 221 -2.85 -5.47 24.39
C THR A 221 -4.14 -4.69 24.21
N LEU A 222 -4.04 -3.42 23.86
CA LEU A 222 -5.18 -2.57 23.51
C LEU A 222 -5.29 -2.43 22.00
N VAL A 223 -6.51 -2.26 21.51
CA VAL A 223 -6.79 -1.94 20.10
C VAL A 223 -7.11 -0.46 20.01
N LEU A 224 -6.16 0.34 19.58
CA LEU A 224 -6.26 1.78 19.48
C LEU A 224 -6.76 2.14 18.08
N ARG A 225 -8.03 2.53 17.97
CA ARG A 225 -8.68 2.83 16.70
C ARG A 225 -8.50 4.31 16.35
N THR A 226 -7.77 4.59 15.27
CA THR A 226 -7.46 5.96 14.84
C THR A 226 -8.30 6.36 13.64
N ASP A 227 -9.14 7.38 13.81
CA ASP A 227 -9.96 7.98 12.74
C ASP A 227 -9.19 9.10 12.02
N VAL A 228 -8.83 8.85 10.75
CA VAL A 228 -8.14 9.79 9.86
C VAL A 228 -9.10 10.47 8.87
N SER A 229 -10.41 10.24 9.00
CA SER A 229 -11.42 10.74 8.08
C SER A 229 -11.51 12.26 8.02
N GLY A 230 -11.93 12.79 6.86
CA GLY A 230 -12.16 14.20 6.65
C GLY A 230 -10.90 15.03 6.45
N ASP A 231 -9.76 14.40 6.13
CA ASP A 231 -8.46 15.05 5.88
C ASP A 231 -8.04 16.03 6.99
N PRO A 232 -7.92 15.56 8.25
CA PRO A 232 -7.57 16.43 9.36
C PRO A 232 -6.17 17.02 9.20
N SER A 233 -5.91 18.14 9.85
CA SER A 233 -4.53 18.56 10.12
C SER A 233 -3.86 17.55 11.05
N PHE A 234 -2.52 17.49 11.03
CA PHE A 234 -1.81 16.54 11.91
C PHE A 234 -2.05 16.86 13.39
N ALA A 235 -2.18 18.13 13.74
CA ALA A 235 -2.51 18.56 15.08
C ALA A 235 -3.89 18.05 15.54
N GLU A 236 -4.93 18.16 14.68
CA GLU A 236 -6.26 17.61 14.94
C GLU A 236 -6.23 16.08 15.06
N LEU A 237 -5.42 15.40 14.23
CA LEU A 237 -5.26 13.95 14.31
C LEU A 237 -4.66 13.52 15.65
N VAL A 238 -3.62 14.23 16.14
CA VAL A 238 -3.03 13.98 17.47
C VAL A 238 -4.08 14.19 18.60
N GLU A 239 -4.96 15.18 18.49
CA GLU A 239 -6.05 15.41 19.44
C GLU A 239 -7.05 14.25 19.42
N ARG A 240 -7.46 13.76 18.25
CA ARG A 240 -8.35 12.59 18.12
C ARG A 240 -7.71 11.34 18.74
N VAL A 241 -6.45 11.07 18.43
CA VAL A 241 -5.68 9.96 19.00
C VAL A 241 -5.66 10.08 20.52
N ARG A 242 -5.30 11.25 21.06
CA ARG A 242 -5.27 11.48 22.50
C ARG A 242 -6.60 11.16 23.19
N GLU A 243 -7.71 11.61 22.61
CA GLU A 243 -9.04 11.36 23.17
C GLU A 243 -9.39 9.87 23.17
N THR A 244 -9.11 9.17 22.06
CA THR A 244 -9.37 7.74 21.93
C THR A 244 -8.49 6.93 22.89
N ASP A 245 -7.20 7.22 22.94
CA ASP A 245 -6.25 6.50 23.78
C ASP A 245 -6.55 6.67 25.27
N LEU A 246 -6.89 7.89 25.72
CA LEU A 246 -7.25 8.11 27.13
C LEU A 246 -8.50 7.31 27.54
N ARG A 247 -9.48 7.15 26.64
CA ARG A 247 -10.63 6.29 26.90
C ARG A 247 -10.24 4.82 26.93
N ALA A 248 -9.38 4.38 26.01
CA ALA A 248 -8.90 3.01 25.93
C ALA A 248 -8.06 2.62 27.15
N PHE A 249 -7.17 3.52 27.62
CA PHE A 249 -6.40 3.30 28.85
C PHE A 249 -7.29 3.22 30.10
N GLY A 250 -8.43 3.91 30.11
CA GLY A 250 -9.44 3.77 31.18
C GLY A 250 -10.14 2.41 31.21
N ALA A 251 -9.95 1.57 30.19
CA ALA A 251 -10.56 0.25 30.04
C ALA A 251 -9.51 -0.85 29.75
N GLN A 252 -8.30 -0.72 30.31
CA GLN A 252 -7.15 -1.58 29.98
C GLN A 252 -7.05 -2.88 30.78
N ASP A 253 -7.96 -3.10 31.77
CA ASP A 253 -7.82 -4.23 32.69
C ASP A 253 -8.38 -5.54 32.10
N VAL A 254 -9.34 -5.46 31.15
CA VAL A 254 -9.87 -6.66 30.49
C VAL A 254 -8.81 -7.25 29.56
N PRO A 255 -8.45 -8.55 29.70
CA PRO A 255 -7.47 -9.19 28.83
C PRO A 255 -7.90 -9.19 27.36
N PHE A 256 -6.92 -9.02 26.47
CA PHE A 256 -7.16 -9.00 25.01
C PHE A 256 -7.86 -10.28 24.51
N GLU A 257 -7.46 -11.44 25.03
CA GLU A 257 -8.08 -12.73 24.67
C GLU A 257 -9.57 -12.74 24.99
N ARG A 258 -9.96 -12.10 26.11
CA ARG A 258 -11.37 -11.96 26.46
C ARG A 258 -12.13 -11.06 25.50
N LEU A 259 -11.50 -9.99 25.03
CA LEU A 259 -12.10 -9.14 23.97
C LEU A 259 -12.32 -9.92 22.68
N VAL A 260 -11.35 -10.74 22.27
CA VAL A 260 -11.48 -11.59 21.07
C VAL A 260 -12.65 -12.59 21.22
N GLU A 261 -12.84 -13.16 22.40
CA GLU A 261 -13.98 -14.06 22.67
C GLU A 261 -15.32 -13.32 22.59
N VAL A 262 -15.42 -12.17 23.21
CA VAL A 262 -16.67 -11.38 23.31
C VAL A 262 -17.06 -10.75 21.97
N LEU A 263 -16.09 -10.22 21.23
CA LEU A 263 -16.32 -9.59 19.93
C LEU A 263 -16.47 -10.62 18.82
N ASN A 264 -15.93 -11.83 19.02
CA ASN A 264 -15.98 -12.96 18.09
C ASN A 264 -15.68 -12.57 16.64
N PRO A 265 -14.53 -11.91 16.35
CA PRO A 265 -14.18 -11.49 15.00
C PRO A 265 -14.02 -12.68 14.05
N VAL A 266 -14.03 -12.41 12.74
CA VAL A 266 -13.77 -13.44 11.73
C VAL A 266 -12.38 -14.03 11.96
N ARG A 267 -12.31 -15.31 12.32
CA ARG A 267 -11.05 -16.01 12.60
C ARG A 267 -10.36 -16.41 11.30
N SER A 268 -9.09 -16.13 11.20
CA SER A 268 -8.21 -16.53 10.11
C SER A 268 -6.91 -17.12 10.67
N MET A 269 -6.37 -18.14 10.04
CA MET A 269 -5.03 -18.64 10.36
C MET A 269 -3.92 -17.84 9.67
N GLY A 270 -4.27 -16.95 8.76
CA GLY A 270 -3.33 -16.13 7.99
C GLY A 270 -3.18 -14.70 8.53
N ARG A 271 -3.97 -14.27 9.53
CA ARG A 271 -3.90 -12.91 10.08
C ARG A 271 -4.31 -12.87 11.57
N HIS A 272 -3.78 -11.86 12.27
CA HIS A 272 -4.17 -11.58 13.63
C HIS A 272 -5.60 -11.00 13.70
N PRO A 273 -6.45 -11.41 14.67
CA PRO A 273 -7.78 -10.84 14.83
C PRO A 273 -7.70 -9.37 15.31
N LEU A 274 -8.70 -8.55 14.93
CA LEU A 274 -8.93 -7.16 15.31
C LEU A 274 -7.90 -6.15 14.75
N PHE A 275 -6.63 -6.49 14.58
CA PHE A 275 -5.63 -5.60 13.99
C PHE A 275 -4.49 -6.39 13.35
N GLN A 276 -3.80 -5.80 12.37
CA GLN A 276 -2.64 -6.38 11.69
C GLN A 276 -1.38 -5.52 11.83
N VAL A 277 -1.54 -4.32 12.38
CA VAL A 277 -0.44 -3.39 12.65
C VAL A 277 -0.31 -3.18 14.14
N ALA A 278 0.90 -3.26 14.67
CA ALA A 278 1.21 -2.99 16.06
C ALA A 278 2.16 -1.78 16.19
N LEU A 279 2.05 -1.05 17.28
CA LEU A 279 2.98 -0.02 17.71
C LEU A 279 3.36 -0.25 19.18
N ALA A 280 4.63 -0.51 19.42
CA ALA A 280 5.20 -0.63 20.74
C ALA A 280 6.21 0.49 20.98
N PHE A 281 6.10 1.14 22.13
CA PHE A 281 7.05 2.16 22.55
C PHE A 281 7.76 1.70 23.83
N GLN A 282 9.06 1.42 23.71
CA GLN A 282 9.85 0.87 24.80
C GLN A 282 10.19 1.99 25.79
N ASN A 283 9.46 2.01 26.90
CA ASN A 283 9.69 2.95 28.00
C ASN A 283 10.32 2.22 29.21
N ALA A 284 10.57 0.91 29.11
CA ALA A 284 11.21 0.16 30.18
C ALA A 284 12.65 0.67 30.35
N PRO A 285 13.06 1.05 31.57
CA PRO A 285 14.44 1.43 31.83
C PRO A 285 15.35 0.25 31.52
N VAL A 286 16.27 0.43 30.58
CA VAL A 286 17.37 -0.54 30.40
C VAL A 286 18.29 -0.35 31.58
N SER A 287 18.24 -1.28 32.52
CA SER A 287 19.19 -1.29 33.65
C SER A 287 20.57 -1.65 33.11
N ASP A 288 21.55 -0.77 33.32
CA ASP A 288 22.95 -1.12 33.09
C ASP A 288 23.29 -2.36 33.92
N LEU A 289 23.55 -3.47 33.23
CA LEU A 289 23.90 -4.72 33.86
C LEU A 289 25.37 -4.66 34.29
N VAL A 290 25.61 -4.16 35.50
CA VAL A 290 26.96 -4.03 36.06
C VAL A 290 27.34 -5.32 36.83
N MET A 291 28.34 -6.05 36.32
CA MET A 291 28.87 -7.25 36.96
C MET A 291 30.36 -7.08 37.29
N PRO A 292 30.80 -7.35 38.53
CA PRO A 292 32.20 -7.17 38.92
C PRO A 292 33.16 -7.97 38.01
N GLY A 293 34.13 -7.27 37.43
CA GLY A 293 35.16 -7.89 36.58
C GLY A 293 34.70 -8.25 35.16
N LEU A 294 33.50 -7.91 34.76
CA LEU A 294 32.97 -8.09 33.42
C LEU A 294 32.60 -6.74 32.78
N GLU A 295 32.87 -6.60 31.51
CA GLU A 295 32.26 -5.61 30.64
C GLU A 295 31.06 -6.29 29.95
N VAL A 296 29.86 -5.78 30.22
CA VAL A 296 28.62 -6.43 29.74
C VAL A 296 27.94 -5.57 28.68
N GLU A 297 27.71 -6.18 27.56
CA GLU A 297 26.88 -5.59 26.50
C GLU A 297 25.59 -6.40 26.37
N ALA A 298 24.44 -5.75 26.52
CA ALA A 298 23.13 -6.39 26.44
C ALA A 298 22.44 -6.01 25.13
N GLY A 299 21.85 -7.00 24.48
CA GLY A 299 21.09 -6.79 23.24
C GLY A 299 19.92 -7.76 23.10
N PRO A 300 18.86 -7.40 22.39
CA PRO A 300 17.77 -8.31 22.08
C PRO A 300 18.24 -9.39 21.10
N GLY A 301 17.92 -10.65 21.37
CA GLY A 301 18.01 -11.74 20.42
C GLY A 301 16.85 -11.65 19.42
N GLY A 302 17.14 -11.61 18.12
CA GLY A 302 16.11 -11.72 17.10
C GLY A 302 15.57 -13.15 17.01
N THR A 303 14.26 -13.32 16.95
CA THR A 303 13.62 -14.64 16.75
C THR A 303 13.40 -14.97 15.28
N GLY A 304 13.59 -14.01 14.35
CA GLY A 304 13.25 -14.16 12.92
C GLY A 304 11.75 -14.38 12.68
N ALA A 305 10.91 -14.03 13.67
CA ALA A 305 9.47 -14.22 13.60
C ALA A 305 8.72 -12.87 13.64
N ALA A 306 7.63 -12.78 12.90
CA ALA A 306 6.71 -11.65 12.94
C ALA A 306 5.32 -12.16 13.36
N LYS A 307 4.81 -11.61 14.43
CA LYS A 307 3.47 -11.93 14.95
C LYS A 307 2.36 -11.18 14.20
N PHE A 308 2.67 -9.99 13.71
CA PHE A 308 1.76 -9.10 12.98
C PHE A 308 2.28 -8.86 11.57
N ASP A 309 1.46 -8.27 10.71
CA ASP A 309 1.92 -7.89 9.38
C ASP A 309 3.01 -6.82 9.46
N LEU A 310 2.81 -5.83 10.32
CA LEU A 310 3.76 -4.76 10.63
C LEU A 310 3.77 -4.51 12.14
N SER A 311 4.96 -4.37 12.71
CA SER A 311 5.14 -3.96 14.11
C SER A 311 6.20 -2.87 14.20
N PHE A 312 5.79 -1.68 14.61
CA PHE A 312 6.68 -0.54 14.85
C PHE A 312 7.15 -0.60 16.30
N ASN A 313 8.42 -0.95 16.51
CA ASN A 313 9.02 -1.03 17.83
C ASN A 313 9.98 0.13 17.99
N LEU A 314 9.67 1.10 18.84
CA LEU A 314 10.38 2.37 18.98
C LEU A 314 10.80 2.64 20.42
N ALA A 315 11.90 3.37 20.60
CA ALA A 315 12.38 3.84 21.90
C ALA A 315 12.95 5.24 21.77
N GLU A 316 12.74 6.08 22.81
CA GLU A 316 13.42 7.36 22.95
C GLU A 316 14.83 7.17 23.50
N SER A 317 15.76 7.95 22.98
CA SER A 317 17.10 8.06 23.53
C SER A 317 17.32 9.46 24.11
N PHE A 318 18.02 9.51 25.24
CA PHE A 318 18.36 10.76 25.92
C PHE A 318 19.87 10.78 26.21
N THR A 319 20.45 11.97 26.22
CA THR A 319 21.84 12.16 26.69
C THR A 319 21.92 11.96 28.19
N GLY A 320 23.12 11.82 28.73
CA GLY A 320 23.33 11.77 30.19
C GLY A 320 22.86 13.00 30.96
N SER A 321 22.58 14.12 30.25
CA SER A 321 21.99 15.35 30.79
C SER A 321 20.45 15.39 30.65
N GLY A 322 19.82 14.35 30.11
CA GLY A 322 18.37 14.28 29.91
C GLY A 322 17.87 15.01 28.65
N GLU A 323 18.75 15.43 27.76
CA GLU A 323 18.37 16.07 26.49
C GLU A 323 18.01 15.00 25.45
N PRO A 324 16.99 15.27 24.57
CA PRO A 324 16.63 14.36 23.50
C PRO A 324 17.82 14.02 22.60
N ALA A 325 18.04 12.73 22.32
CA ALA A 325 19.13 12.22 21.48
C ALA A 325 18.66 11.51 20.20
N GLY A 326 17.35 11.30 20.05
CA GLY A 326 16.73 10.65 18.89
C GLY A 326 15.66 9.64 19.34
N ILE A 327 14.93 9.11 18.34
CA ILE A 327 14.02 7.96 18.52
C ILE A 327 14.55 6.88 17.60
N SER A 328 14.74 5.66 18.08
CA SER A 328 15.28 4.56 17.30
C SER A 328 14.49 3.27 17.55
N GLY A 329 14.65 2.32 16.64
CA GLY A 329 14.02 1.02 16.73
C GLY A 329 13.93 0.33 15.37
N GLY A 330 12.81 -0.33 15.08
CA GLY A 330 12.64 -1.04 13.82
C GLY A 330 11.18 -1.29 13.45
N ILE A 331 10.99 -1.61 12.19
CA ILE A 331 9.73 -2.13 11.65
C ILE A 331 9.94 -3.63 11.42
N GLU A 332 9.38 -4.46 12.32
CA GLU A 332 9.25 -5.90 12.11
C GLU A 332 8.09 -6.15 11.16
N PHE A 333 8.25 -7.07 10.22
CA PHE A 333 7.25 -7.33 9.21
C PHE A 333 7.17 -8.81 8.82
N ALA A 334 5.97 -9.25 8.44
CA ALA A 334 5.74 -10.59 7.94
C ALA A 334 6.26 -10.73 6.50
N THR A 335 7.27 -11.60 6.32
CA THR A 335 7.86 -11.87 4.99
C THR A 335 6.91 -12.63 4.07
N ASP A 336 5.81 -13.17 4.60
CA ASP A 336 4.72 -13.77 3.83
C ASP A 336 4.05 -12.77 2.89
N VAL A 337 4.00 -11.48 3.25
CA VAL A 337 3.21 -10.46 2.54
C VAL A 337 4.03 -9.25 2.10
N PHE A 338 5.21 -9.00 2.68
CA PHE A 338 6.06 -7.87 2.34
C PHE A 338 7.47 -8.27 1.91
N ASP A 339 8.03 -7.48 1.01
CA ASP A 339 9.45 -7.47 0.69
C ASP A 339 10.18 -6.44 1.58
N ARG A 340 11.42 -6.73 1.95
CA ARG A 340 12.27 -5.83 2.73
C ARG A 340 12.35 -4.42 2.11
N SER A 341 12.49 -4.34 0.78
CA SER A 341 12.58 -3.06 0.06
C SER A 341 11.32 -2.20 0.16
N THR A 342 10.14 -2.81 0.33
CA THR A 342 8.88 -2.08 0.57
C THR A 342 8.87 -1.47 1.97
N ILE A 343 9.36 -2.18 2.97
CA ILE A 343 9.46 -1.68 4.34
C ILE A 343 10.54 -0.60 4.47
N GLU A 344 11.67 -0.73 3.77
CA GLU A 344 12.71 0.32 3.70
C GLU A 344 12.14 1.63 3.12
N ARG A 345 11.33 1.55 2.05
CA ARG A 345 10.61 2.73 1.53
C ARG A 345 9.61 3.28 2.54
N MET A 346 8.86 2.41 3.22
CA MET A 346 7.87 2.81 4.24
C MET A 346 8.55 3.56 5.40
N ALA A 347 9.71 3.11 5.86
CA ALA A 347 10.52 3.80 6.86
C ALA A 347 10.93 5.21 6.39
N GLY A 348 11.38 5.34 5.13
CA GLY A 348 11.70 6.63 4.52
C GLY A 348 10.48 7.55 4.40
N TRP A 349 9.33 7.01 4.01
CA TRP A 349 8.08 7.78 3.92
C TRP A 349 7.58 8.26 5.29
N LEU A 350 7.70 7.43 6.34
CA LEU A 350 7.35 7.83 7.71
C LEU A 350 8.24 8.97 8.20
N THR A 351 9.53 8.89 7.93
CA THR A 351 10.49 9.94 8.31
C THR A 351 10.14 11.26 7.63
N ARG A 352 9.90 11.25 6.31
CA ARG A 352 9.52 12.46 5.57
C ARG A 352 8.16 13.03 6.00
N LEU A 353 7.19 12.15 6.27
CA LEU A 353 5.89 12.56 6.81
C LEU A 353 6.08 13.34 8.11
N LEU A 354 6.79 12.75 9.09
CA LEU A 354 7.06 13.36 10.37
C LEU A 354 7.76 14.71 10.23
N GLU A 355 8.83 14.80 9.42
CA GLU A 355 9.53 16.07 9.20
C GLU A 355 8.61 17.18 8.72
N GLN A 356 7.68 16.89 7.82
CA GLN A 356 6.77 17.88 7.27
C GLN A 356 5.63 18.26 8.21
N VAL A 357 5.02 17.28 8.88
CA VAL A 357 3.92 17.57 9.80
C VAL A 357 4.40 18.22 11.09
N LEU A 358 5.65 17.99 11.50
CA LEU A 358 6.26 18.69 12.64
C LEU A 358 6.67 20.13 12.27
N ALA A 359 7.03 20.38 11.00
CA ALA A 359 7.33 21.75 10.54
C ALA A 359 6.05 22.60 10.41
N ASP A 360 4.91 21.99 10.10
CA ASP A 360 3.59 22.64 9.98
C ASP A 360 2.48 21.68 10.43
N PRO A 361 2.20 21.61 11.75
CA PRO A 361 1.19 20.70 12.29
C PRO A 361 -0.25 21.03 11.88
N GLN A 362 -0.50 22.23 11.37
CA GLN A 362 -1.82 22.63 10.86
C GLN A 362 -2.06 22.16 9.41
N ARG A 363 -1.05 21.61 8.76
CA ARG A 363 -1.16 21.07 7.41
C ARG A 363 -2.06 19.84 7.41
N PRO A 364 -3.04 19.75 6.47
CA PRO A 364 -3.79 18.53 6.26
C PRO A 364 -2.87 17.34 5.94
N VAL A 365 -3.18 16.16 6.49
CA VAL A 365 -2.36 14.95 6.33
C VAL A 365 -2.18 14.59 4.85
N SER A 366 -3.21 14.79 4.01
CA SER A 366 -3.14 14.54 2.57
C SER A 366 -2.08 15.38 1.85
N ARG A 367 -1.74 16.55 2.38
CA ARG A 367 -0.79 17.50 1.78
C ARG A 367 0.66 17.24 2.18
N ALA A 368 0.92 16.36 3.11
CA ALA A 368 2.27 15.96 3.45
C ALA A 368 2.88 15.14 2.30
N ARG A 369 4.05 15.53 1.84
CA ARG A 369 4.74 14.91 0.71
C ARG A 369 5.61 13.76 1.22
N ILE A 370 5.20 12.52 0.99
CA ILE A 370 5.92 11.33 1.47
C ILE A 370 6.95 10.81 0.46
N LEU A 371 6.75 11.03 -0.86
CA LEU A 371 7.65 10.58 -1.91
C LEU A 371 8.89 11.47 -2.02
N GLU A 372 10.03 10.89 -2.32
CA GLU A 372 11.23 11.59 -2.77
C GLU A 372 11.04 12.20 -4.16
N ASP A 373 11.89 13.17 -4.51
CA ASP A 373 11.85 13.78 -5.85
C ASP A 373 12.13 12.75 -6.94
N THR A 374 13.02 11.81 -6.69
CA THR A 374 13.36 10.70 -7.58
C THR A 374 12.19 9.73 -7.76
N GLU A 375 11.46 9.39 -6.69
CA GLU A 375 10.26 8.56 -6.75
C GLU A 375 9.14 9.28 -7.50
N LEU A 376 8.94 10.56 -7.22
CA LEU A 376 7.95 11.39 -7.89
C LEU A 376 8.25 11.51 -9.40
N ASP A 377 9.50 11.76 -9.77
CA ASP A 377 9.93 11.82 -11.16
C ASP A 377 9.76 10.45 -11.86
N GLN A 378 10.03 9.34 -11.18
CA GLN A 378 9.79 8.01 -11.71
C GLN A 378 8.31 7.77 -12.03
N VAL A 379 7.41 8.14 -11.10
CA VAL A 379 5.95 7.97 -11.29
C VAL A 379 5.41 8.93 -12.36
N LEU A 380 5.81 10.21 -12.32
CA LEU A 380 5.24 11.23 -13.20
C LEU A 380 5.87 11.26 -14.59
N LYS A 381 7.17 10.96 -14.70
CA LYS A 381 7.93 11.08 -15.95
C LYS A 381 8.44 9.74 -16.43
N GLY A 382 9.19 8.97 -15.60
CA GLY A 382 9.85 7.74 -16.03
C GLY A 382 8.89 6.69 -16.57
N TRP A 383 7.82 6.40 -15.83
CA TRP A 383 6.79 5.44 -16.28
C TRP A 383 5.88 5.98 -17.38
N ASN A 384 5.85 7.30 -17.60
CA ASN A 384 5.07 7.96 -18.63
C ASN A 384 5.93 8.40 -19.83
N ASP A 385 7.23 8.08 -19.84
CA ASP A 385 8.10 8.35 -20.99
C ASP A 385 7.82 7.36 -22.12
N THR A 386 6.64 7.51 -22.70
CA THR A 386 6.16 6.73 -23.84
C THR A 386 6.39 7.45 -25.17
N HIS A 387 7.12 8.57 -25.13
CA HIS A 387 7.38 9.35 -26.33
C HIS A 387 8.15 8.53 -27.35
N ARG A 388 7.58 8.38 -28.54
CA ARG A 388 8.25 7.82 -29.73
C ARG A 388 8.30 8.87 -30.81
N ALA A 389 9.47 9.06 -31.39
CA ALA A 389 9.59 9.88 -32.58
C ALA A 389 8.71 9.27 -33.69
N THR A 390 7.64 9.98 -34.07
CA THR A 390 6.79 9.61 -35.18
C THR A 390 7.23 10.35 -36.44
N PRO A 391 7.13 9.73 -37.64
CA PRO A 391 7.32 10.48 -38.89
C PRO A 391 6.37 11.69 -38.88
N GLY A 392 6.88 12.88 -39.19
CA GLY A 392 6.08 14.11 -39.31
C GLY A 392 5.13 14.11 -40.52
N ALA A 393 4.68 12.94 -40.96
CA ALA A 393 3.87 12.76 -42.17
C ALA A 393 2.50 12.17 -41.81
N VAL A 394 1.46 12.66 -42.45
CA VAL A 394 0.09 12.15 -42.30
C VAL A 394 -0.10 10.82 -43.03
N LEU A 395 -1.11 10.04 -42.63
CA LEU A 395 -1.35 8.68 -43.16
C LEU A 395 -1.42 8.60 -44.68
N PRO A 396 -2.11 9.51 -45.44
CA PRO A 396 -2.09 9.49 -46.90
C PRO A 396 -0.68 9.55 -47.49
N VAL A 397 0.19 10.40 -46.98
CA VAL A 397 1.57 10.56 -47.46
C VAL A 397 2.40 9.29 -47.19
N LEU A 398 2.23 8.68 -45.99
CA LEU A 398 2.90 7.40 -45.66
C LEU A 398 2.42 6.27 -46.57
N PHE A 399 1.14 6.21 -46.87
CA PHE A 399 0.57 5.21 -47.77
C PHE A 399 1.11 5.41 -49.21
N GLU A 400 1.13 6.63 -49.72
CA GLU A 400 1.66 6.96 -51.04
C GLU A 400 3.15 6.64 -51.18
N ALA A 401 3.94 6.88 -50.11
CA ALA A 401 5.33 6.47 -50.06
C ALA A 401 5.49 4.94 -50.14
N GLN A 402 4.58 4.19 -49.53
CA GLN A 402 4.57 2.72 -49.64
C GLN A 402 4.17 2.27 -51.05
N VAL A 403 3.17 2.92 -51.67
CA VAL A 403 2.76 2.66 -53.07
C VAL A 403 3.96 2.85 -54.00
N ALA A 404 4.73 3.93 -53.83
CA ALA A 404 5.90 4.20 -54.65
C ALA A 404 7.00 3.13 -54.50
N ARG A 405 7.13 2.55 -53.32
CA ARG A 405 8.14 1.53 -52.99
C ARG A 405 7.78 0.14 -53.52
N THR A 406 6.53 -0.29 -53.35
CA THR A 406 6.06 -1.63 -53.69
C THR A 406 4.68 -1.60 -54.35
N PRO A 407 4.53 -1.00 -55.55
CA PRO A 407 3.23 -0.76 -56.17
C PRO A 407 2.43 -2.03 -56.45
N ASP A 408 3.11 -3.09 -56.86
CA ASP A 408 2.48 -4.34 -57.30
C ASP A 408 2.38 -5.40 -56.15
N ALA A 409 2.82 -5.06 -54.95
CA ALA A 409 2.60 -5.90 -53.76
C ALA A 409 1.12 -5.87 -53.36
N VAL A 410 0.63 -6.98 -52.78
CA VAL A 410 -0.73 -7.09 -52.25
C VAL A 410 -0.88 -6.17 -51.05
N ALA A 411 -1.85 -5.25 -51.09
CA ALA A 411 -2.19 -4.32 -50.02
C ALA A 411 -3.45 -4.74 -49.24
N VAL A 412 -4.44 -5.30 -49.90
CA VAL A 412 -5.73 -5.69 -49.30
C VAL A 412 -6.13 -7.07 -49.85
N VAL A 413 -6.55 -7.96 -48.95
CA VAL A 413 -7.15 -9.26 -49.28
C VAL A 413 -8.53 -9.31 -48.60
N CYS A 414 -9.57 -9.56 -49.37
CA CYS A 414 -10.93 -9.70 -48.85
C CYS A 414 -11.73 -10.64 -49.75
N ASP A 415 -12.36 -11.66 -49.17
CA ASP A 415 -13.21 -12.63 -49.87
C ASP A 415 -12.55 -13.28 -51.10
N GLY A 416 -11.24 -13.55 -51.04
CA GLY A 416 -10.47 -14.13 -52.14
C GLY A 416 -10.06 -13.16 -53.24
N VAL A 417 -10.41 -11.88 -53.09
CA VAL A 417 -9.94 -10.79 -53.98
C VAL A 417 -8.69 -10.15 -53.41
N GLU A 418 -7.63 -10.06 -54.18
CA GLU A 418 -6.40 -9.38 -53.83
C GLU A 418 -6.31 -8.05 -54.62
N LEU A 419 -5.99 -6.96 -53.89
CA LEU A 419 -5.71 -5.66 -54.49
C LEU A 419 -4.29 -5.24 -54.17
N SER A 420 -3.56 -4.80 -55.18
CA SER A 420 -2.23 -4.24 -55.00
C SER A 420 -2.26 -2.83 -54.39
N TYR A 421 -1.13 -2.36 -53.86
CA TYR A 421 -0.99 -0.99 -53.36
C TYR A 421 -1.33 0.04 -54.42
N ARG A 422 -0.95 -0.20 -55.67
CA ARG A 422 -1.29 0.65 -56.82
C ARG A 422 -2.81 0.74 -57.01
N GLU A 423 -3.51 -0.39 -57.09
CA GLU A 423 -4.96 -0.43 -57.34
C GLU A 423 -5.74 0.26 -56.20
N VAL A 424 -5.39 0.00 -54.94
CA VAL A 424 -5.99 0.66 -53.78
C VAL A 424 -5.78 2.18 -53.87
N ASN A 425 -4.56 2.61 -54.19
CA ASN A 425 -4.21 4.03 -54.31
C ASN A 425 -4.98 4.74 -55.40
N GLU A 426 -4.99 4.16 -56.60
CA GLU A 426 -5.71 4.74 -57.75
C GLU A 426 -7.22 4.88 -57.51
N ARG A 427 -7.82 3.84 -56.92
CA ARG A 427 -9.24 3.85 -56.56
C ARG A 427 -9.53 4.89 -55.46
N ALA A 428 -8.68 4.99 -54.44
CA ALA A 428 -8.80 5.99 -53.39
C ALA A 428 -8.62 7.42 -53.94
N ASN A 429 -7.68 7.65 -54.88
CA ASN A 429 -7.46 8.95 -55.50
C ASN A 429 -8.68 9.42 -56.31
N ARG A 430 -9.31 8.52 -57.09
CA ARG A 430 -10.53 8.83 -57.85
C ARG A 430 -11.69 9.23 -56.92
N LEU A 431 -11.89 8.46 -55.85
CA LEU A 431 -12.94 8.75 -54.87
C LEU A 431 -12.66 10.03 -54.07
N ALA A 432 -11.41 10.28 -53.69
CA ALA A 432 -11.04 11.52 -53.02
C ALA A 432 -11.35 12.77 -53.87
N ARG A 433 -11.07 12.75 -55.17
CA ARG A 433 -11.43 13.88 -56.07
C ARG A 433 -12.94 14.08 -56.18
N LEU A 434 -13.71 12.98 -56.19
CA LEU A 434 -15.16 13.07 -56.18
C LEU A 434 -15.66 13.73 -54.88
N LEU A 435 -15.08 13.36 -53.75
CA LEU A 435 -15.42 13.93 -52.44
C LEU A 435 -15.03 15.41 -52.34
N ILE A 436 -13.83 15.80 -52.82
CA ILE A 436 -13.39 17.21 -52.89
C ILE A 436 -14.34 18.02 -53.73
N GLY A 437 -14.75 17.50 -54.89
CA GLY A 437 -15.74 18.14 -55.76
C GLY A 437 -17.12 18.34 -55.10
N GLN A 438 -17.40 17.66 -54.01
CA GLN A 438 -18.59 17.82 -53.17
C GLN A 438 -18.33 18.64 -51.89
N GLY A 439 -17.12 19.15 -51.71
CA GLY A 439 -16.76 20.00 -50.58
C GLY A 439 -16.06 19.30 -49.44
N ALA A 440 -15.56 18.06 -49.60
CA ALA A 440 -14.75 17.40 -48.60
C ALA A 440 -13.36 18.03 -48.46
N GLY A 441 -12.89 18.26 -47.24
CA GLY A 441 -11.62 18.90 -46.94
C GLY A 441 -11.40 19.00 -45.43
N PRO A 442 -10.36 19.72 -44.99
CA PRO A 442 -10.07 19.91 -43.56
C PRO A 442 -11.29 20.40 -42.78
N GLU A 443 -11.42 19.92 -41.54
CA GLU A 443 -12.54 20.23 -40.62
C GLU A 443 -13.93 19.81 -41.16
N ARG A 444 -13.99 18.95 -42.17
CA ARG A 444 -15.23 18.36 -42.67
C ARG A 444 -15.30 16.89 -42.36
N PHE A 445 -16.50 16.41 -42.05
CA PHE A 445 -16.74 15.01 -41.75
C PHE A 445 -17.49 14.29 -42.88
N VAL A 446 -17.09 13.04 -43.12
CA VAL A 446 -17.75 12.16 -44.10
C VAL A 446 -18.11 10.87 -43.35
N ALA A 447 -19.39 10.59 -43.22
CA ALA A 447 -19.81 9.33 -42.57
C ALA A 447 -19.61 8.16 -43.54
N VAL A 448 -19.21 7.02 -42.99
CA VAL A 448 -18.94 5.77 -43.72
C VAL A 448 -19.76 4.66 -43.11
N ALA A 449 -20.84 4.27 -43.79
CA ALA A 449 -21.79 3.24 -43.35
C ALA A 449 -21.75 2.05 -44.29
N MET A 450 -20.76 1.16 -44.11
CA MET A 450 -20.48 0.06 -45.04
C MET A 450 -20.08 -1.21 -44.26
N PRO A 451 -20.39 -2.40 -44.78
CA PRO A 451 -19.85 -3.63 -44.26
C PRO A 451 -18.31 -3.70 -44.44
N ARG A 452 -17.66 -4.54 -43.69
CA ARG A 452 -16.21 -4.79 -43.83
C ARG A 452 -15.94 -5.37 -45.23
N SER A 453 -15.14 -4.67 -46.00
CA SER A 453 -14.86 -5.01 -47.40
C SER A 453 -13.56 -4.32 -47.89
N ALA A 454 -13.05 -4.71 -49.06
CA ALA A 454 -11.93 -4.03 -49.67
C ALA A 454 -12.30 -2.56 -50.00
N GLU A 455 -13.54 -2.31 -50.38
CA GLU A 455 -14.09 -0.97 -50.65
C GLU A 455 -14.02 -0.09 -49.40
N LEU A 456 -14.31 -0.62 -48.22
CA LEU A 456 -14.21 0.14 -46.97
C LEU A 456 -12.81 0.74 -46.78
N VAL A 457 -11.74 -0.05 -46.99
CA VAL A 457 -10.35 0.44 -46.88
C VAL A 457 -10.08 1.57 -47.89
N ILE A 458 -10.56 1.41 -49.13
CA ILE A 458 -10.43 2.42 -50.18
C ILE A 458 -11.17 3.72 -49.81
N VAL A 459 -12.36 3.60 -49.22
CA VAL A 459 -13.17 4.75 -48.79
C VAL A 459 -12.47 5.51 -47.67
N LEU A 460 -11.98 4.79 -46.62
CA LEU A 460 -11.27 5.43 -45.51
C LEU A 460 -10.04 6.21 -46.01
N LEU A 461 -9.24 5.61 -46.91
CA LEU A 461 -8.09 6.26 -47.51
C LEU A 461 -8.52 7.48 -48.37
N ALA A 462 -9.61 7.36 -49.14
CA ALA A 462 -10.10 8.45 -49.97
C ALA A 462 -10.56 9.66 -49.14
N VAL A 463 -11.27 9.42 -48.01
CA VAL A 463 -11.67 10.49 -47.12
C VAL A 463 -10.44 11.19 -46.55
N LEU A 464 -9.45 10.43 -46.03
CA LEU A 464 -8.20 11.00 -45.52
C LEU A 464 -7.41 11.76 -46.63
N LYS A 465 -7.35 11.23 -47.84
CA LYS A 465 -6.69 11.89 -48.96
C LYS A 465 -7.37 13.21 -49.38
N SER A 466 -8.67 13.34 -49.18
CA SER A 466 -9.40 14.58 -49.38
C SER A 466 -9.11 15.64 -48.32
N GLY A 467 -8.53 15.26 -47.19
CA GLY A 467 -8.31 16.09 -46.01
C GLY A 467 -9.48 16.07 -45.01
N ALA A 468 -10.56 15.36 -45.31
CA ALA A 468 -11.70 15.20 -44.40
C ALA A 468 -11.46 14.08 -43.36
N ALA A 469 -12.19 14.13 -42.26
CA ALA A 469 -12.24 13.05 -41.28
C ALA A 469 -13.41 12.10 -41.54
N TYR A 470 -13.21 10.80 -41.32
CA TYR A 470 -14.31 9.85 -41.47
C TYR A 470 -15.03 9.61 -40.15
N VAL A 471 -16.34 9.39 -40.20
CA VAL A 471 -17.19 8.97 -39.09
C VAL A 471 -17.66 7.54 -39.39
N PRO A 472 -17.08 6.51 -38.77
CA PRO A 472 -17.50 5.14 -39.03
C PRO A 472 -18.85 4.86 -38.37
N ILE A 473 -19.78 4.30 -39.16
CA ILE A 473 -21.10 3.88 -38.73
C ILE A 473 -21.25 2.39 -39.06
N ASP A 474 -21.52 1.58 -38.07
CA ASP A 474 -21.87 0.18 -38.28
C ASP A 474 -23.30 0.14 -38.89
N PRO A 475 -23.49 -0.50 -40.07
CA PRO A 475 -24.81 -0.61 -40.69
C PRO A 475 -25.83 -1.33 -39.81
N ASP A 476 -25.39 -2.21 -38.91
CA ASP A 476 -26.23 -2.99 -38.02
C ASP A 476 -26.66 -2.21 -36.75
N TYR A 477 -26.24 -0.97 -36.57
CA TYR A 477 -26.72 -0.14 -35.45
C TYR A 477 -28.21 0.14 -35.57
N PRO A 478 -28.93 0.25 -34.43
CA PRO A 478 -30.31 0.74 -34.42
C PRO A 478 -30.45 2.09 -35.11
N ALA A 479 -31.53 2.29 -35.83
CA ALA A 479 -31.81 3.52 -36.61
C ALA A 479 -31.68 4.80 -35.74
N ASP A 480 -32.17 4.76 -34.49
CA ASP A 480 -32.07 5.90 -33.56
C ASP A 480 -30.59 6.25 -33.22
N ARG A 481 -29.73 5.23 -33.13
CA ARG A 481 -28.29 5.45 -32.87
C ARG A 481 -27.61 6.04 -34.08
N ILE A 482 -27.94 5.56 -35.27
CA ILE A 482 -27.42 6.11 -36.53
C ILE A 482 -27.86 7.56 -36.67
N ALA A 483 -29.15 7.86 -36.45
CA ALA A 483 -29.70 9.21 -36.51
C ALA A 483 -28.98 10.15 -35.52
N TYR A 484 -28.74 9.70 -34.27
CA TYR A 484 -28.01 10.46 -33.26
C TYR A 484 -26.57 10.78 -33.72
N ILE A 485 -25.82 9.79 -34.25
CA ILE A 485 -24.44 9.98 -34.71
C ILE A 485 -24.39 10.98 -35.86
N LEU A 486 -25.35 10.90 -36.79
CA LEU A 486 -25.42 11.80 -37.95
C LEU A 486 -25.80 13.23 -37.53
N ASP A 487 -26.68 13.38 -36.56
CA ASP A 487 -27.10 14.69 -36.04
C ASP A 487 -25.94 15.38 -35.28
N ASP A 488 -25.23 14.62 -34.40
CA ASP A 488 -24.13 15.15 -33.59
C ASP A 488 -22.85 15.45 -34.41
N ALA A 489 -22.50 14.60 -35.38
CA ALA A 489 -21.31 14.77 -36.18
C ALA A 489 -21.52 15.69 -37.41
N ASP A 490 -22.75 15.93 -37.84
CA ASP A 490 -23.15 16.72 -39.02
C ASP A 490 -22.26 16.44 -40.25
N PRO A 491 -22.15 15.18 -40.72
CA PRO A 491 -21.29 14.86 -41.86
C PRO A 491 -21.89 15.42 -43.16
N MET A 492 -21.03 15.92 -44.06
CA MET A 492 -21.45 16.46 -45.34
C MET A 492 -22.18 15.43 -46.25
N ALA A 493 -21.84 14.16 -46.09
CA ALA A 493 -22.46 13.04 -46.79
C ALA A 493 -22.20 11.72 -46.07
N VAL A 494 -23.02 10.70 -46.35
CA VAL A 494 -22.82 9.32 -45.96
C VAL A 494 -22.42 8.48 -47.18
N ILE A 495 -21.24 7.84 -47.10
CA ILE A 495 -20.81 6.86 -48.11
C ILE A 495 -21.34 5.48 -47.73
N THR A 496 -21.99 4.82 -48.65
CA THR A 496 -22.53 3.48 -48.46
C THR A 496 -22.59 2.67 -49.77
N VAL A 497 -23.07 1.45 -49.72
CA VAL A 497 -23.35 0.57 -50.88
C VAL A 497 -24.81 0.14 -50.84
N GLY A 498 -25.40 -0.20 -51.99
CA GLY A 498 -26.81 -0.47 -52.11
C GLY A 498 -27.32 -1.65 -51.27
N ASN A 499 -26.45 -2.61 -50.96
CA ASN A 499 -26.75 -3.80 -50.14
C ASN A 499 -26.31 -3.68 -48.67
N SER A 500 -25.97 -2.50 -48.20
CA SER A 500 -25.50 -2.29 -46.84
C SER A 500 -26.56 -2.54 -45.74
N GLY A 501 -27.83 -2.46 -46.10
CA GLY A 501 -28.94 -2.58 -45.15
C GLY A 501 -29.11 -1.39 -44.18
N VAL A 502 -28.28 -0.34 -44.31
CA VAL A 502 -28.32 0.81 -43.39
C VAL A 502 -29.58 1.65 -43.60
N GLU A 503 -30.29 1.92 -42.51
CA GLU A 503 -31.45 2.83 -42.51
C GLU A 503 -30.99 4.25 -42.17
N LEU A 504 -31.00 5.14 -43.18
CA LEU A 504 -30.60 6.54 -43.01
C LEU A 504 -31.82 7.46 -42.85
N PRO A 505 -31.75 8.51 -42.02
CA PRO A 505 -32.80 9.51 -41.91
C PRO A 505 -33.16 10.15 -43.26
N ALA A 506 -34.43 10.54 -43.41
CA ALA A 506 -34.90 11.19 -44.63
C ALA A 506 -34.15 12.52 -44.86
N GLY A 507 -33.71 12.75 -46.11
CA GLY A 507 -32.95 13.95 -46.46
C GLY A 507 -31.43 13.86 -46.24
N THR A 508 -30.91 12.74 -45.71
CA THR A 508 -29.46 12.54 -45.59
C THR A 508 -28.79 12.51 -46.99
N SER A 509 -27.78 13.36 -47.17
CA SER A 509 -26.94 13.33 -48.39
C SER A 509 -26.16 12.02 -48.44
N ARG A 510 -26.30 11.24 -49.48
CA ARG A 510 -25.65 9.93 -49.61
C ARG A 510 -24.91 9.73 -50.91
N ILE A 511 -23.81 9.02 -50.85
CA ILE A 511 -23.01 8.59 -51.99
C ILE A 511 -23.08 7.05 -52.05
N LEU A 512 -23.79 6.51 -53.05
CA LEU A 512 -23.84 5.07 -53.31
C LEU A 512 -22.69 4.71 -54.26
N LEU A 513 -21.72 3.93 -53.75
CA LEU A 513 -20.51 3.58 -54.54
C LEU A 513 -20.78 2.62 -55.68
N ASP A 514 -21.79 1.80 -55.57
CA ASP A 514 -22.22 0.79 -56.57
C ASP A 514 -23.30 1.30 -57.51
N GLU A 515 -23.73 2.56 -57.39
CA GLU A 515 -24.66 3.18 -58.31
C GLU A 515 -24.00 3.42 -59.70
N PRO A 516 -24.62 3.04 -60.82
CA PRO A 516 -24.04 3.18 -62.15
C PRO A 516 -23.51 4.60 -62.45
N GLY A 517 -24.20 5.63 -61.98
CA GLY A 517 -23.78 7.03 -62.13
C GLY A 517 -22.50 7.36 -61.38
N THR A 518 -22.37 6.86 -60.16
CA THR A 518 -21.16 7.03 -59.31
C THR A 518 -19.98 6.27 -59.92
N VAL A 519 -20.19 5.03 -60.33
CA VAL A 519 -19.16 4.20 -61.00
C VAL A 519 -18.65 4.89 -62.28
N ALA A 520 -19.53 5.42 -63.12
CA ALA A 520 -19.13 6.13 -64.32
C ALA A 520 -18.33 7.41 -64.04
N ARG A 521 -18.71 8.15 -63.00
CA ARG A 521 -17.97 9.35 -62.53
C ARG A 521 -16.57 8.99 -62.02
N LEU A 522 -16.45 7.95 -61.19
CA LEU A 522 -15.17 7.48 -60.70
C LEU A 522 -14.25 7.02 -61.84
N ALA A 523 -14.77 6.31 -62.84
CA ALA A 523 -14.01 5.85 -63.98
C ALA A 523 -13.48 7.02 -64.87
N ALA A 524 -14.19 8.14 -64.90
CA ALA A 524 -13.81 9.34 -65.66
C ALA A 524 -12.85 10.27 -64.88
N THR A 525 -12.56 9.95 -63.59
CA THR A 525 -11.74 10.79 -62.70
C THR A 525 -10.27 10.31 -62.73
N GLY A 526 -9.31 11.25 -62.66
CA GLY A 526 -7.87 10.95 -62.64
C GLY A 526 -7.44 10.07 -61.44
N ALA A 527 -6.46 9.20 -61.66
CA ALA A 527 -5.99 8.21 -60.73
C ALA A 527 -4.68 8.62 -60.01
N GLU A 528 -4.02 9.67 -60.45
CA GLU A 528 -2.76 10.16 -59.90
C GLU A 528 -2.92 10.64 -58.43
N ASN A 529 -1.84 10.70 -57.68
CA ASN A 529 -1.88 11.25 -56.31
C ASN A 529 -2.34 12.72 -56.33
N LEU A 530 -3.13 13.08 -55.33
CA LEU A 530 -3.65 14.43 -55.19
C LEU A 530 -2.55 15.39 -54.76
N THR A 531 -2.57 16.59 -55.33
CA THR A 531 -1.72 17.71 -54.92
C THR A 531 -2.47 18.60 -53.91
N ASP A 532 -1.74 19.40 -53.12
CA ASP A 532 -2.38 20.36 -52.22
C ASP A 532 -3.23 21.43 -52.95
N ALA A 533 -2.90 21.71 -54.20
CA ALA A 533 -3.70 22.62 -55.04
C ALA A 533 -5.08 22.06 -55.42
N GLU A 534 -5.26 20.75 -55.43
CA GLU A 534 -6.55 20.09 -55.69
C GLU A 534 -7.42 20.00 -54.44
N ARG A 535 -6.81 20.07 -53.24
CA ARG A 535 -7.51 20.00 -51.95
C ARG A 535 -8.07 21.38 -51.58
N LEU A 536 -9.08 21.38 -50.71
CA LEU A 536 -9.64 22.62 -50.15
C LEU A 536 -8.79 23.20 -49.00
N GLY A 537 -7.68 22.56 -48.67
CA GLY A 537 -6.68 22.97 -47.68
C GLY A 537 -5.53 21.97 -47.62
N SER A 538 -4.42 22.34 -46.95
CA SER A 538 -3.25 21.46 -46.80
C SER A 538 -3.50 20.33 -45.83
N LEU A 539 -2.90 19.15 -46.09
CA LEU A 539 -2.87 18.05 -45.14
C LEU A 539 -1.84 18.33 -44.05
N GLY A 540 -2.29 18.56 -42.82
CA GLY A 540 -1.44 18.75 -41.65
C GLY A 540 -1.70 17.69 -40.58
N GLY A 541 -0.77 17.55 -39.64
CA GLY A 541 -0.94 16.67 -38.48
C GLY A 541 -2.03 17.13 -37.51
N ASP A 542 -2.45 18.39 -37.63
CA ASP A 542 -3.48 19.00 -36.77
C ASP A 542 -4.91 18.85 -37.32
N VAL A 543 -5.05 18.28 -38.56
CA VAL A 543 -6.35 18.04 -39.17
C VAL A 543 -6.96 16.74 -38.64
N PRO A 544 -8.24 16.72 -38.23
CA PRO A 544 -8.92 15.52 -37.82
C PRO A 544 -8.84 14.38 -38.84
N ALA A 545 -8.54 13.18 -38.41
CA ALA A 545 -8.51 11.98 -39.24
C ALA A 545 -9.82 11.19 -39.14
N TYR A 546 -10.44 11.14 -37.97
CA TYR A 546 -11.69 10.43 -37.72
C TYR A 546 -12.47 11.02 -36.55
N VAL A 547 -13.73 10.65 -36.43
CA VAL A 547 -14.56 10.83 -35.25
C VAL A 547 -15.17 9.48 -34.87
N ILE A 548 -14.79 8.94 -33.69
CA ILE A 548 -15.32 7.67 -33.20
C ILE A 548 -16.23 7.92 -32.01
N PHE A 549 -17.47 7.41 -32.09
CA PHE A 549 -18.43 7.52 -31.01
C PHE A 549 -18.24 6.41 -29.96
N THR A 550 -17.97 6.82 -28.73
CA THR A 550 -17.80 5.92 -27.58
C THR A 550 -18.97 6.04 -26.60
N SER A 551 -19.24 4.98 -25.84
CA SER A 551 -20.23 5.02 -24.75
C SER A 551 -19.75 6.00 -23.66
N GLY A 552 -20.49 7.08 -23.46
CA GLY A 552 -20.19 8.06 -22.40
C GLY A 552 -20.80 7.66 -21.05
N SER A 553 -20.20 8.12 -19.95
CA SER A 553 -20.71 7.95 -18.57
C SER A 553 -22.10 8.55 -18.35
N THR A 554 -22.58 9.42 -19.25
CA THR A 554 -23.89 10.07 -19.20
C THR A 554 -24.98 9.32 -19.98
N GLY A 555 -24.69 8.11 -20.50
CA GLY A 555 -25.63 7.28 -21.24
C GLY A 555 -25.79 7.63 -22.73
N ARG A 556 -25.33 8.79 -23.20
CA ARG A 556 -25.30 9.14 -24.63
C ARG A 556 -23.88 9.00 -25.19
N PRO A 557 -23.71 8.41 -26.40
CA PRO A 557 -22.42 8.34 -27.06
C PRO A 557 -21.82 9.72 -27.29
N LYS A 558 -20.49 9.84 -27.17
CA LYS A 558 -19.74 11.07 -27.44
C LYS A 558 -18.75 10.81 -28.57
N GLY A 559 -18.68 11.75 -29.54
CA GLY A 559 -17.71 11.73 -30.62
C GLY A 559 -16.33 12.14 -30.10
N VAL A 560 -15.34 11.27 -30.29
CA VAL A 560 -13.93 11.55 -30.03
C VAL A 560 -13.24 11.80 -31.35
N VAL A 561 -12.68 12.99 -31.47
CA VAL A 561 -11.97 13.45 -32.67
C VAL A 561 -10.50 13.12 -32.57
#